data_27a7a2e782edcb9f230515167905bcf7
#
_entry.id   27a7a2e782edcb9f230515167905bcf7
#
_cell.length_a   1.000
_cell.length_b   1.000
_cell.length_c   1.000
_cell.angle_alpha   90.00
_cell.angle_beta   90.00
_cell.angle_gamma   90.00
#
_symmetry.space_group_name_H-M   'P 1'
#
loop_
_entity.id
_entity.type
_entity.pdbx_description
1 polymer ?
#
loop_
_entity_poly.entity_id
_entity_poly.type
_entity_poly.pdbx_seq_one_letter_code
_entity_poly.pdbx_strand_id
1 'polypeptide(L)'
;GLTFNADSVTVTVDGTAVTTGYEVVTEDLDDGCTFEVRFADLKNIKAVKAGSKVVVNYTAKLNENAVIGEGGNTNVSKLEYSNNPYGDGTGVTPEDKVIVFTYNLIANKVDGNNAPLEGAGFTLYKLDSTTGDYVAVGNEITGVTTFYFKGVDAGRYKLVETTVPAGYNKADDLVFSVEATYDTTSDNPELKTLVVKDASGKVVSEGTEAIFTATLRTGAVSTDVQNLSGTELPATGGIGTKIFYTVGAIIMIVAAVLLITRKRTAK
;
A
#
# COMPACT_ATOMS: atom_id res chain seq x y z
N GLY A 1 -2.00 -18.75 0.26
CA GLY A 1 -1.75 -17.32 0.27
C GLY A 1 -1.78 -16.69 1.66
N LEU A 2 -2.50 -17.31 2.62
CA LEU A 2 -2.64 -16.84 3.99
C LEU A 2 -2.08 -17.86 4.98
N THR A 3 -1.33 -17.39 5.97
CA THR A 3 -0.89 -18.20 7.11
C THR A 3 -1.68 -17.77 8.34
N PHE A 4 -2.44 -18.68 8.90
CA PHE A 4 -3.25 -18.48 10.10
C PHE A 4 -2.35 -18.29 11.34
N ASN A 5 -2.76 -17.40 12.25
CA ASN A 5 -2.14 -17.20 13.55
C ASN A 5 -3.06 -17.74 14.64
N ALA A 6 -2.79 -18.95 15.13
CA ALA A 6 -3.62 -19.62 16.14
C ALA A 6 -3.69 -18.86 17.47
N ASP A 7 -2.61 -18.20 17.87
CA ASP A 7 -2.53 -17.42 19.12
C ASP A 7 -3.37 -16.14 19.08
N SER A 8 -3.84 -15.74 17.89
CA SER A 8 -4.66 -14.54 17.72
C SER A 8 -6.16 -14.76 17.93
N VAL A 9 -6.58 -16.01 18.08
CA VAL A 9 -8.03 -16.32 18.20
C VAL A 9 -8.58 -15.75 19.50
N THR A 10 -9.61 -14.96 19.38
CA THR A 10 -10.38 -14.42 20.49
C THR A 10 -11.87 -14.65 20.28
N VAL A 11 -12.58 -14.98 21.34
CA VAL A 11 -14.04 -15.18 21.31
C VAL A 11 -14.71 -14.14 22.20
N THR A 12 -15.77 -13.53 21.68
CA THR A 12 -16.63 -12.64 22.47
C THR A 12 -18.07 -13.07 22.34
N VAL A 13 -18.86 -12.85 23.41
CA VAL A 13 -20.31 -13.03 23.45
C VAL A 13 -20.92 -11.69 23.81
N ASP A 14 -21.74 -11.13 22.94
CA ASP A 14 -22.36 -9.81 23.11
C ASP A 14 -21.32 -8.71 23.46
N GLY A 15 -20.10 -8.81 22.86
CA GLY A 15 -18.99 -7.91 23.08
C GLY A 15 -18.14 -8.21 24.34
N THR A 16 -18.54 -9.18 25.19
CA THR A 16 -17.78 -9.58 26.37
C THR A 16 -16.82 -10.72 26.01
N ALA A 17 -15.54 -10.58 26.38
CA ALA A 17 -14.52 -11.60 26.12
C ALA A 17 -14.83 -12.91 26.87
N VAL A 18 -14.64 -14.03 26.16
CA VAL A 18 -14.73 -15.39 26.67
C VAL A 18 -13.38 -16.05 26.55
N THR A 19 -12.85 -16.57 27.64
CA THR A 19 -11.50 -17.17 27.68
C THR A 19 -11.51 -18.67 27.94
N THR A 20 -12.68 -19.27 28.15
CA THR A 20 -12.86 -20.71 28.46
C THR A 20 -14.12 -21.24 27.77
N GLY A 21 -14.21 -22.56 27.64
CA GLY A 21 -15.38 -23.24 27.04
C GLY A 21 -15.30 -23.40 25.52
N TYR A 22 -14.15 -23.11 24.95
CA TYR A 22 -13.81 -23.41 23.56
C TYR A 22 -12.37 -23.85 23.44
N GLU A 23 -12.04 -24.50 22.34
CA GLU A 23 -10.69 -24.86 21.93
C GLU A 23 -10.43 -24.47 20.49
N VAL A 24 -9.17 -24.19 20.15
CA VAL A 24 -8.70 -23.94 18.79
C VAL A 24 -7.96 -25.18 18.32
N VAL A 25 -8.45 -25.82 17.27
CA VAL A 25 -7.90 -27.05 16.72
C VAL A 25 -7.30 -26.75 15.35
N THR A 26 -6.05 -27.15 15.12
CA THR A 26 -5.29 -26.89 13.89
C THR A 26 -4.74 -28.17 13.24
N GLU A 27 -4.95 -29.31 13.89
CA GLU A 27 -4.44 -30.61 13.44
C GLU A 27 -5.58 -31.63 13.44
N ASP A 28 -5.44 -32.71 12.67
CA ASP A 28 -6.40 -33.80 12.56
C ASP A 28 -7.84 -33.32 12.19
N LEU A 29 -7.91 -32.44 11.18
CA LEU A 29 -9.14 -31.87 10.64
C LEU A 29 -9.57 -32.68 9.41
N ASP A 30 -10.73 -33.37 9.48
CA ASP A 30 -11.21 -34.28 8.44
C ASP A 30 -11.79 -33.56 7.21
N ASP A 31 -12.18 -32.27 7.35
CA ASP A 31 -12.93 -31.52 6.33
C ASP A 31 -12.06 -30.58 5.48
N GLY A 32 -10.73 -30.60 5.66
CA GLY A 32 -9.77 -29.77 4.94
C GLY A 32 -9.74 -28.31 5.41
N CYS A 33 -10.37 -27.97 6.53
CA CYS A 33 -10.24 -26.66 7.17
C CYS A 33 -8.80 -26.40 7.63
N THR A 34 -8.40 -25.13 7.71
CA THR A 34 -7.09 -24.75 8.29
C THR A 34 -7.11 -24.80 9.81
N PHE A 35 -8.26 -24.51 10.41
CA PHE A 35 -8.49 -24.56 11.85
C PHE A 35 -9.98 -24.61 12.15
N GLU A 36 -10.31 -25.01 13.35
CA GLU A 36 -11.65 -24.97 13.89
C GLU A 36 -11.65 -24.32 15.28
N VAL A 37 -12.73 -23.65 15.63
CA VAL A 37 -13.00 -23.20 17.00
C VAL A 37 -14.18 -24.01 17.52
N ARG A 38 -13.89 -25.00 18.39
CA ARG A 38 -14.85 -25.97 18.90
C ARG A 38 -15.38 -25.53 20.25
N PHE A 39 -16.71 -25.49 20.37
CA PHE A 39 -17.42 -25.27 21.63
C PHE A 39 -18.04 -26.61 22.09
N ALA A 40 -17.54 -27.14 23.20
CA ALA A 40 -18.10 -28.44 23.71
C ALA A 40 -19.57 -28.34 24.04
N ASP A 41 -19.98 -27.26 24.70
CA ASP A 41 -21.37 -26.87 24.90
C ASP A 41 -21.46 -25.37 25.08
N LEU A 42 -21.99 -24.70 24.05
CA LEU A 42 -22.12 -23.24 24.04
C LEU A 42 -23.00 -22.71 25.19
N LYS A 43 -23.99 -23.50 25.66
CA LYS A 43 -24.87 -23.13 26.77
C LYS A 43 -24.17 -23.07 28.12
N ASN A 44 -23.03 -23.78 28.27
CA ASN A 44 -22.23 -23.76 29.49
C ASN A 44 -21.37 -22.49 29.62
N ILE A 45 -21.29 -21.69 28.58
CA ILE A 45 -20.62 -20.38 28.64
C ILE A 45 -21.58 -19.38 29.29
N LYS A 46 -21.30 -18.95 30.50
CA LYS A 46 -22.17 -18.13 31.35
C LYS A 46 -22.77 -16.89 30.66
N ALA A 47 -22.03 -16.33 29.71
CA ALA A 47 -22.44 -15.13 28.96
C ALA A 47 -23.49 -15.43 27.87
N VAL A 48 -23.66 -16.71 27.47
CA VAL A 48 -24.51 -17.11 26.35
C VAL A 48 -25.97 -17.22 26.76
N LYS A 49 -26.84 -16.61 25.97
CA LYS A 49 -28.32 -16.71 26.06
C LYS A 49 -28.86 -16.92 24.66
N ALA A 50 -30.16 -17.30 24.58
CA ALA A 50 -30.82 -17.32 23.28
C ALA A 50 -30.76 -15.95 22.61
N GLY A 51 -30.27 -15.91 21.38
CA GLY A 51 -30.05 -14.68 20.60
C GLY A 51 -28.73 -13.96 20.87
N SER A 52 -27.85 -14.47 21.75
CA SER A 52 -26.51 -13.89 21.93
C SER A 52 -25.68 -13.97 20.64
N LYS A 53 -24.94 -12.90 20.35
CA LYS A 53 -23.98 -12.84 19.25
C LYS A 53 -22.63 -13.35 19.69
N VAL A 54 -22.21 -14.50 19.16
CA VAL A 54 -20.86 -15.05 19.34
C VAL A 54 -19.98 -14.56 18.19
N VAL A 55 -18.85 -13.95 18.50
CA VAL A 55 -17.88 -13.47 17.51
C VAL A 55 -16.52 -14.10 17.75
N VAL A 56 -15.99 -14.75 16.73
CA VAL A 56 -14.63 -15.29 16.71
C VAL A 56 -13.78 -14.35 15.85
N ASN A 57 -12.73 -13.78 16.43
CA ASN A 57 -11.76 -12.95 15.71
C ASN A 57 -10.43 -13.69 15.65
N TYR A 58 -9.77 -13.56 14.54
CA TYR A 58 -8.41 -14.08 14.34
C TYR A 58 -7.67 -13.26 13.30
N THR A 59 -6.37 -13.46 13.20
CA THR A 59 -5.52 -12.84 12.19
C THR A 59 -4.86 -13.89 11.31
N ALA A 60 -4.62 -13.53 10.06
CA ALA A 60 -3.80 -14.30 9.15
C ALA A 60 -2.82 -13.35 8.44
N LYS A 61 -1.62 -13.85 8.15
CA LYS A 61 -0.58 -13.11 7.44
C LYS A 61 -0.51 -13.61 5.99
N LEU A 62 -0.40 -12.67 5.04
CA LEU A 62 -0.02 -13.02 3.67
C LEU A 62 1.37 -13.66 3.66
N ASN A 63 1.51 -14.75 2.93
CA ASN A 63 2.77 -15.48 2.76
C ASN A 63 3.26 -15.40 1.30
N GLU A 64 4.39 -16.05 1.02
CA GLU A 64 5.03 -16.06 -0.30
C GLU A 64 4.18 -16.69 -1.42
N ASN A 65 3.18 -17.50 -1.05
CA ASN A 65 2.23 -18.11 -1.97
C ASN A 65 0.98 -17.26 -2.18
N ALA A 66 0.98 -16.00 -1.73
CA ALA A 66 -0.16 -15.11 -1.92
C ALA A 66 -0.43 -14.85 -3.39
N VAL A 67 -1.69 -15.01 -3.78
CA VAL A 67 -2.16 -14.71 -5.13
C VAL A 67 -2.27 -13.19 -5.26
N ILE A 68 -1.58 -12.64 -6.27
CA ILE A 68 -1.59 -11.22 -6.57
C ILE A 68 -2.60 -10.95 -7.68
N GLY A 69 -3.41 -9.88 -7.55
CA GLY A 69 -4.40 -9.47 -8.54
C GLY A 69 -5.76 -10.13 -8.37
N GLU A 70 -6.43 -10.35 -9.50
CA GLU A 70 -7.85 -10.69 -9.59
C GLU A 70 -8.26 -11.96 -8.82
N GLY A 71 -7.36 -12.95 -8.71
CA GLY A 71 -7.66 -14.20 -7.99
C GLY A 71 -7.81 -14.04 -6.49
N GLY A 72 -7.09 -13.08 -5.91
CA GLY A 72 -7.09 -12.80 -4.47
C GLY A 72 -6.77 -14.00 -3.59
N ASN A 73 -6.86 -13.81 -2.29
CA ASN A 73 -6.56 -14.83 -1.27
C ASN A 73 -7.83 -15.07 -0.45
N THR A 74 -8.48 -16.18 -0.70
CA THR A 74 -9.79 -16.51 -0.15
C THR A 74 -9.66 -17.02 1.28
N ASN A 75 -10.53 -16.55 2.16
CA ASN A 75 -10.84 -17.11 3.45
C ASN A 75 -12.31 -17.52 3.46
N VAL A 76 -12.58 -18.78 3.85
CA VAL A 76 -13.91 -19.38 3.87
C VAL A 76 -14.23 -19.79 5.27
N SER A 77 -15.45 -19.54 5.71
CA SER A 77 -15.97 -19.99 7.00
C SER A 77 -17.31 -20.70 6.85
N LYS A 78 -17.57 -21.67 7.72
CA LYS A 78 -18.85 -22.35 7.89
C LYS A 78 -19.07 -22.62 9.37
N LEU A 79 -20.29 -22.84 9.77
CA LEU A 79 -20.64 -23.24 11.11
C LEU A 79 -21.28 -24.64 11.08
N GLU A 80 -20.72 -25.56 11.84
CA GLU A 80 -21.35 -26.80 12.19
C GLU A 80 -22.05 -26.66 13.54
N TYR A 81 -23.26 -27.13 13.67
CA TYR A 81 -24.07 -26.99 14.87
C TYR A 81 -24.91 -28.24 15.14
N SER A 82 -25.18 -28.51 16.39
CA SER A 82 -26.10 -29.59 16.79
C SER A 82 -27.51 -29.26 16.33
N ASN A 83 -28.14 -30.15 15.57
CA ASN A 83 -29.51 -30.02 15.08
C ASN A 83 -30.52 -30.99 15.73
N ASN A 84 -30.01 -31.86 16.61
CA ASN A 84 -30.84 -32.83 17.32
C ASN A 84 -30.55 -32.81 18.84
N PRO A 85 -31.44 -32.25 19.67
CA PRO A 85 -31.23 -32.18 21.12
C PRO A 85 -31.24 -33.55 21.83
N TYR A 86 -31.65 -34.61 21.12
CA TYR A 86 -31.77 -35.96 21.66
C TYR A 86 -30.80 -36.97 21.04
N GLY A 87 -29.82 -36.52 20.25
CA GLY A 87 -28.84 -37.37 19.58
C GLY A 87 -27.70 -36.56 18.99
N ASP A 88 -26.77 -37.22 18.30
CA ASP A 88 -25.51 -36.66 17.78
C ASP A 88 -25.66 -36.05 16.38
N GLY A 89 -26.88 -35.72 15.96
CA GLY A 89 -27.08 -35.11 14.64
C GLY A 89 -26.58 -33.70 14.58
N THR A 90 -25.88 -33.35 13.45
CA THR A 90 -25.37 -32.03 13.16
C THR A 90 -25.95 -31.46 11.87
N GLY A 91 -25.92 -30.16 11.74
CA GLY A 91 -26.19 -29.42 10.52
C GLY A 91 -25.05 -28.48 10.23
N VAL A 92 -24.84 -28.13 8.95
CA VAL A 92 -23.77 -27.22 8.49
C VAL A 92 -24.43 -26.07 7.74
N THR A 93 -23.98 -24.84 8.01
CA THR A 93 -24.40 -23.67 7.24
C THR A 93 -23.75 -23.67 5.84
N PRO A 94 -24.31 -22.93 4.87
CA PRO A 94 -23.55 -22.56 3.68
C PRO A 94 -22.23 -21.89 4.07
N GLU A 95 -21.26 -22.00 3.18
CA GLU A 95 -19.98 -21.31 3.31
C GLU A 95 -20.15 -19.80 3.09
N ASP A 96 -19.45 -19.00 3.90
CA ASP A 96 -19.28 -17.57 3.71
C ASP A 96 -17.84 -17.27 3.34
N LYS A 97 -17.63 -16.37 2.36
CA LYS A 97 -16.32 -16.09 1.77
C LYS A 97 -15.96 -14.62 1.89
N VAL A 98 -14.71 -14.39 2.26
CA VAL A 98 -14.05 -13.09 2.12
C VAL A 98 -12.74 -13.28 1.36
N ILE A 99 -12.36 -12.29 0.56
CA ILE A 99 -11.17 -12.36 -0.29
C ILE A 99 -10.28 -11.16 0.03
N VAL A 100 -9.00 -11.43 0.27
CA VAL A 100 -7.95 -10.41 0.42
C VAL A 100 -7.24 -10.25 -0.92
N PHE A 101 -7.32 -9.06 -1.51
CA PHE A 101 -6.60 -8.73 -2.73
C PHE A 101 -5.30 -8.02 -2.39
N THR A 102 -4.26 -8.36 -3.15
CA THR A 102 -2.95 -7.71 -3.06
C THR A 102 -2.43 -7.39 -4.44
N TYR A 103 -1.50 -6.45 -4.49
CA TYR A 103 -0.95 -5.91 -5.72
C TYR A 103 0.57 -6.03 -5.73
N ASN A 104 1.14 -5.84 -6.91
CA ASN A 104 2.58 -5.81 -7.13
C ASN A 104 2.95 -4.47 -7.74
N LEU A 105 3.67 -3.65 -6.98
CA LEU A 105 4.22 -2.40 -7.49
C LEU A 105 5.56 -2.69 -8.15
N ILE A 106 5.74 -2.21 -9.38
CA ILE A 106 6.92 -2.44 -10.21
C ILE A 106 7.49 -1.09 -10.64
N ALA A 107 8.75 -0.85 -10.30
CA ALA A 107 9.50 0.29 -10.81
C ALA A 107 10.59 -0.19 -11.76
N ASN A 108 10.56 0.27 -13.02
CA ASN A 108 11.63 0.04 -13.97
C ASN A 108 12.57 1.23 -13.94
N LYS A 109 13.85 0.98 -13.68
CA LYS A 109 14.86 2.04 -13.70
C LYS A 109 15.42 2.20 -15.09
N VAL A 110 15.31 3.42 -15.63
CA VAL A 110 15.76 3.74 -17.00
C VAL A 110 16.61 5.01 -17.03
N ASP A 111 17.45 5.12 -18.06
CA ASP A 111 18.22 6.33 -18.38
C ASP A 111 17.40 7.32 -19.23
N GLY A 112 18.03 8.42 -19.65
CA GLY A 112 17.43 9.44 -20.51
C GLY A 112 16.97 8.95 -21.89
N ASN A 113 17.39 7.77 -22.32
CA ASN A 113 17.01 7.13 -23.58
C ASN A 113 16.00 5.96 -23.38
N ASN A 114 15.46 5.81 -22.17
CA ASN A 114 14.61 4.69 -21.76
C ASN A 114 15.31 3.31 -21.78
N ALA A 115 16.64 3.27 -21.74
CA ALA A 115 17.37 2.02 -21.58
C ALA A 115 17.49 1.66 -20.08
N PRO A 116 17.46 0.34 -19.73
CA PRO A 116 17.63 -0.09 -18.34
C PRO A 116 18.90 0.48 -17.72
N LEU A 117 18.79 1.04 -16.50
CA LEU A 117 19.88 1.69 -15.79
C LEU A 117 20.18 0.94 -14.48
N GLU A 118 21.39 0.42 -14.37
CA GLU A 118 21.89 -0.28 -13.18
C GLU A 118 22.39 0.68 -12.11
N GLY A 119 22.54 0.17 -10.87
CA GLY A 119 23.15 0.90 -9.76
C GLY A 119 22.19 1.74 -8.93
N ALA A 120 20.88 1.71 -9.23
CA ALA A 120 19.87 2.33 -8.40
C ALA A 120 19.48 1.44 -7.20
N GLY A 121 18.94 2.08 -6.16
CA GLY A 121 18.23 1.43 -5.08
C GLY A 121 16.92 2.17 -4.79
N PHE A 122 15.86 1.41 -4.50
CA PHE A 122 14.55 1.97 -4.19
C PHE A 122 14.01 1.46 -2.86
N THR A 123 13.39 2.37 -2.13
CA THR A 123 12.58 2.07 -0.94
C THR A 123 11.15 2.53 -1.18
N LEU A 124 10.19 1.65 -0.90
CA LEU A 124 8.77 1.96 -0.91
C LEU A 124 8.32 2.34 0.49
N TYR A 125 7.55 3.41 0.61
CA TYR A 125 6.92 3.84 1.85
C TYR A 125 5.41 3.84 1.68
N LYS A 126 4.67 3.48 2.73
CA LYS A 126 3.22 3.58 2.82
C LYS A 126 2.83 4.63 3.84
N LEU A 127 1.82 5.43 3.53
CA LEU A 127 1.24 6.37 4.48
C LEU A 127 0.48 5.62 5.57
N ASP A 128 0.89 5.79 6.81
CA ASP A 128 0.11 5.35 7.97
C ASP A 128 -1.04 6.34 8.20
N SER A 129 -2.27 5.88 8.05
CA SER A 129 -3.46 6.72 8.21
C SER A 129 -3.69 7.19 9.65
N THR A 130 -3.06 6.56 10.64
CA THR A 130 -3.20 6.90 12.06
C THR A 130 -2.24 8.02 12.44
N THR A 131 -0.98 7.94 12.01
CA THR A 131 0.06 8.91 12.36
C THR A 131 0.22 10.01 11.31
N GLY A 132 -0.15 9.74 10.06
CA GLY A 132 0.08 10.65 8.93
C GLY A 132 1.51 10.59 8.38
N ASP A 133 2.34 9.65 8.87
CA ASP A 133 3.73 9.49 8.46
C ASP A 133 3.88 8.42 7.37
N TYR A 134 4.92 8.56 6.56
CA TYR A 134 5.32 7.53 5.60
C TYR A 134 6.27 6.52 6.26
N VAL A 135 5.81 5.27 6.38
CA VAL A 135 6.56 4.16 6.96
C VAL A 135 7.09 3.24 5.85
N ALA A 136 8.35 2.82 5.96
CA ALA A 136 8.96 1.95 4.96
C ALA A 136 8.27 0.57 4.89
N VAL A 137 7.99 0.12 3.66
CA VAL A 137 7.44 -1.20 3.36
C VAL A 137 8.62 -2.12 2.98
N GLY A 138 9.21 -2.73 3.98
CA GLY A 138 10.39 -3.57 3.81
C GLY A 138 11.70 -2.78 3.68
N ASN A 139 12.75 -3.47 3.22
CA ASN A 139 14.07 -2.91 3.04
C ASN A 139 14.25 -2.30 1.65
N GLU A 140 15.29 -1.49 1.48
CA GLU A 140 15.75 -1.05 0.16
C GLU A 140 16.03 -2.25 -0.75
N ILE A 141 15.59 -2.17 -2.00
CA ILE A 141 15.92 -3.13 -3.05
C ILE A 141 17.01 -2.51 -3.93
N THR A 142 18.09 -3.27 -4.17
CA THR A 142 19.25 -2.85 -5.00
C THR A 142 19.69 -3.99 -5.92
N GLY A 143 20.61 -3.71 -6.86
CA GLY A 143 21.25 -4.73 -7.71
C GLY A 143 20.37 -5.25 -8.85
N VAL A 144 19.30 -4.55 -9.17
CA VAL A 144 18.38 -4.86 -10.28
C VAL A 144 18.03 -3.58 -11.05
N THR A 145 17.44 -3.74 -12.24
CA THR A 145 16.87 -2.61 -13.01
C THR A 145 15.34 -2.58 -12.97
N THR A 146 14.72 -3.68 -12.52
CA THR A 146 13.27 -3.78 -12.27
C THR A 146 13.04 -4.17 -10.82
N PHE A 147 12.36 -3.32 -10.08
CA PHE A 147 12.14 -3.42 -8.64
C PHE A 147 10.71 -3.89 -8.37
N TYR A 148 10.56 -4.99 -7.64
CA TYR A 148 9.26 -5.59 -7.33
C TYR A 148 8.93 -5.44 -5.85
N PHE A 149 7.87 -4.69 -5.54
CA PHE A 149 7.29 -4.58 -4.21
C PHE A 149 5.99 -5.39 -4.18
N LYS A 150 6.10 -6.65 -3.75
CA LYS A 150 5.00 -7.63 -3.81
C LYS A 150 4.13 -7.57 -2.56
N GLY A 151 2.84 -7.91 -2.73
CA GLY A 151 1.92 -8.06 -1.62
C GLY A 151 1.48 -6.74 -0.99
N VAL A 152 1.54 -5.64 -1.75
CA VAL A 152 1.01 -4.34 -1.31
C VAL A 152 -0.51 -4.33 -1.43
N ASP A 153 -1.19 -3.60 -0.57
CA ASP A 153 -2.64 -3.37 -0.59
C ASP A 153 -2.99 -2.04 -1.28
N ALA A 154 -4.27 -1.72 -1.37
CA ALA A 154 -4.71 -0.39 -1.76
C ALA A 154 -4.30 0.62 -0.68
N GLY A 155 -3.81 1.79 -1.09
CA GLY A 155 -3.32 2.79 -0.15
C GLY A 155 -2.48 3.88 -0.80
N ARG A 156 -1.96 4.79 0.02
CA ARG A 156 -1.10 5.88 -0.41
C ARG A 156 0.36 5.53 -0.20
N TYR A 157 1.15 5.71 -1.25
CA TYR A 157 2.55 5.30 -1.30
C TYR A 157 3.46 6.45 -1.70
N LYS A 158 4.72 6.32 -1.31
CA LYS A 158 5.84 7.14 -1.78
C LYS A 158 6.98 6.19 -2.17
N LEU A 159 7.38 6.22 -3.45
CA LEU A 159 8.54 5.50 -3.96
C LEU A 159 9.72 6.47 -4.00
N VAL A 160 10.82 6.09 -3.36
CA VAL A 160 12.02 6.93 -3.21
C VAL A 160 13.22 6.20 -3.81
N GLU A 161 13.94 6.85 -4.71
CA GLU A 161 15.27 6.41 -5.10
C GLU A 161 16.25 6.71 -3.96
N THR A 162 16.60 5.71 -3.18
CA THR A 162 17.45 5.84 -1.99
C THR A 162 18.94 5.68 -2.32
N THR A 163 19.27 4.91 -3.36
CA THR A 163 20.60 4.82 -3.95
C THR A 163 20.56 5.32 -5.38
N VAL A 164 21.39 6.31 -5.71
CA VAL A 164 21.43 6.94 -7.03
C VAL A 164 22.57 6.35 -7.86
N PRO A 165 22.35 5.96 -9.14
CA PRO A 165 23.40 5.49 -10.02
C PRO A 165 24.53 6.52 -10.21
N ALA A 166 25.77 6.06 -10.24
CA ALA A 166 26.93 6.96 -10.41
C ALA A 166 26.86 7.73 -11.73
N GLY A 167 27.01 9.06 -11.68
CA GLY A 167 26.96 9.94 -12.85
C GLY A 167 25.55 10.36 -13.29
N TYR A 168 24.54 10.05 -12.49
CA TYR A 168 23.15 10.45 -12.73
C TYR A 168 22.62 11.33 -11.60
N ASN A 169 21.61 12.12 -11.92
CA ASN A 169 20.87 12.90 -10.92
C ASN A 169 19.78 12.01 -10.29
N LYS A 170 19.49 12.24 -9.02
CA LYS A 170 18.40 11.55 -8.32
C LYS A 170 17.06 11.83 -9.01
N ALA A 171 16.23 10.80 -9.18
CA ALA A 171 14.85 10.96 -9.60
C ALA A 171 14.01 11.59 -8.49
N ASP A 172 12.97 12.33 -8.87
CA ASP A 172 11.98 12.84 -7.94
C ASP A 172 11.24 11.71 -7.22
N ASP A 173 10.90 11.94 -5.96
CA ASP A 173 10.08 11.02 -5.20
C ASP A 173 8.68 10.93 -5.83
N LEU A 174 8.19 9.73 -6.11
CA LEU A 174 6.85 9.50 -6.64
C LEU A 174 5.85 9.29 -5.50
N VAL A 175 4.91 10.23 -5.36
CA VAL A 175 3.80 10.11 -4.40
C VAL A 175 2.51 9.80 -5.15
N PHE A 176 1.87 8.69 -4.82
CA PHE A 176 0.68 8.19 -5.52
C PHE A 176 -0.21 7.36 -4.60
N SER A 177 -1.45 7.10 -5.05
CA SER A 177 -2.38 6.17 -4.40
C SER A 177 -2.67 5.01 -5.34
N VAL A 178 -2.67 3.80 -4.82
CA VAL A 178 -3.24 2.62 -5.46
C VAL A 178 -4.67 2.49 -4.94
N GLU A 179 -5.65 2.56 -5.82
CA GLU A 179 -7.06 2.44 -5.48
C GLU A 179 -7.69 1.25 -6.20
N ALA A 180 -8.53 0.54 -5.48
CA ALA A 180 -9.24 -0.62 -6.00
C ALA A 180 -10.70 -0.59 -5.57
N THR A 181 -11.59 -1.07 -6.43
CA THR A 181 -12.99 -1.29 -6.10
C THR A 181 -13.34 -2.76 -6.22
N TYR A 182 -14.28 -3.19 -5.41
CA TYR A 182 -14.67 -4.59 -5.30
C TYR A 182 -16.18 -4.73 -5.47
N ASP A 183 -16.60 -5.82 -6.08
CA ASP A 183 -17.98 -6.27 -6.02
C ASP A 183 -18.12 -7.28 -4.88
N THR A 184 -18.90 -6.94 -3.88
CA THR A 184 -19.17 -7.76 -2.69
C THR A 184 -20.63 -8.17 -2.61
N THR A 185 -21.38 -8.05 -3.71
CA THR A 185 -22.83 -8.34 -3.75
C THR A 185 -23.13 -9.82 -3.93
N SER A 186 -22.14 -10.61 -4.34
CA SER A 186 -22.24 -12.06 -4.51
C SER A 186 -21.42 -12.79 -3.44
N ASP A 187 -21.69 -14.09 -3.29
CA ASP A 187 -20.93 -14.99 -2.41
C ASP A 187 -19.46 -15.17 -2.89
N ASN A 188 -19.11 -14.62 -4.04
CA ASN A 188 -17.74 -14.60 -4.59
C ASN A 188 -17.35 -13.13 -4.85
N PRO A 189 -16.76 -12.44 -3.89
CA PRO A 189 -16.25 -11.09 -4.08
C PRO A 189 -15.23 -11.02 -5.23
N GLU A 190 -15.29 -9.95 -6.03
CA GLU A 190 -14.41 -9.77 -7.20
C GLU A 190 -13.75 -8.39 -7.19
N LEU A 191 -12.50 -8.34 -7.65
CA LEU A 191 -11.81 -7.10 -7.95
C LEU A 191 -12.37 -6.50 -9.25
N LYS A 192 -12.90 -5.26 -9.21
CA LYS A 192 -13.54 -4.60 -10.36
C LYS A 192 -12.65 -3.55 -11.02
N THR A 193 -11.95 -2.76 -10.24
CA THR A 193 -11.04 -1.75 -10.77
C THR A 193 -9.73 -1.72 -9.99
N LEU A 194 -8.66 -1.36 -10.69
CA LEU A 194 -7.35 -1.07 -10.10
C LEU A 194 -6.80 0.14 -10.85
N VAL A 195 -6.67 1.27 -10.15
CA VAL A 195 -6.19 2.52 -10.72
C VAL A 195 -5.14 3.17 -9.84
N VAL A 196 -4.31 4.01 -10.44
CA VAL A 196 -3.33 4.83 -9.71
C VAL A 196 -3.71 6.30 -9.87
N LYS A 197 -3.66 7.03 -8.75
CA LYS A 197 -3.84 8.49 -8.73
C LYS A 197 -2.58 9.16 -8.20
N ASP A 198 -2.29 10.34 -8.72
CA ASP A 198 -1.22 11.19 -8.20
C ASP A 198 -1.62 11.86 -6.87
N ALA A 199 -0.72 12.69 -6.32
CA ALA A 199 -0.95 13.40 -5.07
C ALA A 199 -2.13 14.39 -5.13
N SER A 200 -2.54 14.82 -6.33
CA SER A 200 -3.69 15.72 -6.56
C SER A 200 -5.02 14.96 -6.66
N GLY A 201 -4.98 13.63 -6.77
CA GLY A 201 -6.14 12.76 -6.99
C GLY A 201 -6.49 12.53 -8.46
N LYS A 202 -5.67 13.01 -9.42
CA LYS A 202 -5.83 12.73 -10.85
C LYS A 202 -5.43 11.28 -11.13
N VAL A 203 -6.24 10.55 -11.92
CA VAL A 203 -5.87 9.21 -12.41
C VAL A 203 -4.69 9.34 -13.37
N VAL A 204 -3.63 8.59 -13.09
CA VAL A 204 -2.36 8.57 -13.84
C VAL A 204 -1.97 7.17 -14.33
N SER A 205 -2.91 6.24 -14.29
CA SER A 205 -2.78 4.88 -14.86
C SER A 205 -3.61 4.66 -16.13
N GLU A 206 -4.28 5.70 -16.63
CA GLU A 206 -5.15 5.64 -17.78
C GLU A 206 -4.94 6.86 -18.69
N GLY A 207 -5.21 6.68 -19.99
CA GLY A 207 -5.12 7.75 -20.98
C GLY A 207 -3.71 7.99 -21.52
N THR A 208 -3.56 9.04 -22.33
CA THR A 208 -2.30 9.35 -23.05
C THR A 208 -1.21 9.96 -22.17
N GLU A 209 -1.56 10.45 -20.99
CA GLU A 209 -0.63 11.04 -20.01
C GLU A 209 -0.34 10.09 -18.84
N ALA A 210 -0.64 8.80 -19.02
CA ALA A 210 -0.40 7.81 -17.97
C ALA A 210 1.10 7.66 -17.70
N ILE A 211 1.49 7.80 -16.43
CA ILE A 211 2.85 7.54 -15.93
C ILE A 211 2.94 6.19 -15.23
N PHE A 212 1.78 5.57 -14.96
CA PHE A 212 1.66 4.21 -14.45
C PHE A 212 0.87 3.35 -15.43
N THR A 213 1.10 2.05 -15.37
CA THR A 213 0.25 1.03 -16.00
C THR A 213 -0.32 0.17 -14.88
N ALA A 214 -1.66 0.04 -14.83
CA ALA A 214 -2.33 -0.86 -13.89
C ALA A 214 -3.01 -1.99 -14.63
N THR A 215 -2.76 -3.23 -14.22
CA THR A 215 -3.33 -4.43 -14.83
C THR A 215 -4.14 -5.19 -13.78
N LEU A 216 -5.46 -5.17 -13.90
CA LEU A 216 -6.40 -5.78 -12.97
C LEU A 216 -6.09 -7.27 -12.75
N ARG A 217 -5.97 -8.01 -13.84
CA ARG A 217 -5.79 -9.46 -13.82
C ARG A 217 -4.57 -9.92 -13.02
N THR A 218 -3.44 -9.24 -13.19
CA THR A 218 -2.18 -9.59 -12.54
C THR A 218 -1.93 -8.80 -11.25
N GLY A 219 -2.75 -7.79 -10.97
CA GLY A 219 -2.53 -6.88 -9.85
C GLY A 219 -1.25 -6.04 -10.00
N ALA A 220 -0.67 -5.99 -11.19
CA ALA A 220 0.56 -5.25 -11.45
C ALA A 220 0.26 -3.76 -11.64
N VAL A 221 1.02 -2.95 -10.91
CA VAL A 221 1.08 -1.49 -11.04
C VAL A 221 2.52 -1.14 -11.38
N SER A 222 2.81 -0.70 -12.59
CA SER A 222 4.17 -0.45 -13.05
C SER A 222 4.39 0.99 -13.48
N THR A 223 5.62 1.48 -13.30
CA THR A 223 6.06 2.80 -13.74
C THR A 223 7.54 2.75 -14.13
N ASP A 224 7.94 3.63 -15.05
CA ASP A 224 9.34 3.86 -15.37
C ASP A 224 9.85 5.06 -14.56
N VAL A 225 11.01 4.89 -13.92
CA VAL A 225 11.69 5.95 -13.16
C VAL A 225 12.97 6.31 -13.88
N GLN A 226 12.94 7.48 -14.53
CA GLN A 226 14.05 7.93 -15.36
C GLN A 226 15.04 8.76 -14.55
N ASN A 227 16.36 8.49 -14.74
CA ASN A 227 17.43 9.42 -14.34
C ASN A 227 18.12 10.01 -15.57
N LEU A 228 18.40 11.29 -15.49
CA LEU A 228 19.17 12.00 -16.50
C LEU A 228 20.63 12.03 -16.08
N SER A 229 21.54 11.76 -17.02
CA SER A 229 22.98 11.95 -16.84
C SER A 229 23.32 13.44 -16.89
N GLY A 230 24.27 13.87 -16.10
CA GLY A 230 24.75 15.23 -16.08
C GLY A 230 25.04 15.73 -14.66
N THR A 231 25.85 16.72 -14.53
CA THR A 231 25.99 17.48 -13.28
C THR A 231 24.75 18.35 -13.14
N GLU A 232 23.97 18.19 -12.05
CA GLU A 232 23.08 19.28 -11.66
C GLU A 232 23.92 20.55 -11.62
N LEU A 233 23.59 21.51 -12.48
CA LEU A 233 24.07 22.85 -12.27
C LEU A 233 23.55 23.25 -10.89
N PRO A 234 24.44 23.62 -9.93
CA PRO A 234 23.98 24.07 -8.63
C PRO A 234 22.86 25.07 -8.88
N ALA A 235 21.70 24.88 -8.25
CA ALA A 235 20.59 25.80 -8.38
C ALA A 235 21.13 27.21 -8.04
N THR A 236 21.46 27.97 -9.09
CA THR A 236 22.04 29.31 -8.98
C THR A 236 21.05 30.34 -8.42
N GLY A 237 19.88 29.87 -7.90
CA GLY A 237 18.90 30.63 -7.16
C GLY A 237 19.18 30.79 -5.67
N GLY A 238 20.36 30.41 -5.16
CA GLY A 238 20.77 30.62 -3.78
C GLY A 238 20.94 32.10 -3.41
N ILE A 239 21.26 32.35 -2.13
CA ILE A 239 21.47 33.68 -1.53
C ILE A 239 22.36 34.60 -2.42
N GLY A 240 23.32 34.03 -3.16
CA GLY A 240 24.18 34.76 -4.09
C GLY A 240 23.42 35.45 -5.21
N THR A 241 22.48 34.81 -5.87
CA THR A 241 21.69 35.41 -6.96
C THR A 241 20.80 36.55 -6.47
N LYS A 242 20.20 36.41 -5.27
CA LYS A 242 19.41 37.48 -4.63
C LYS A 242 20.30 38.67 -4.30
N ILE A 243 21.57 38.44 -3.84
CA ILE A 243 22.51 39.48 -3.54
C ILE A 243 22.93 40.20 -4.85
N PHE A 244 23.20 39.47 -5.94
CA PHE A 244 23.53 40.07 -7.23
C PHE A 244 22.42 40.95 -7.80
N TYR A 245 21.14 40.50 -7.71
CA TYR A 245 19.99 41.32 -8.15
C TYR A 245 19.79 42.56 -7.28
N THR A 246 19.95 42.45 -5.94
CA THR A 246 19.80 43.60 -5.04
C THR A 246 20.92 44.60 -5.21
N VAL A 247 22.18 44.16 -5.28
CA VAL A 247 23.34 45.03 -5.50
C VAL A 247 23.30 45.66 -6.89
N GLY A 248 22.93 44.92 -7.94
CA GLY A 248 22.74 45.44 -9.29
C GLY A 248 21.65 46.50 -9.37
N ALA A 249 20.50 46.31 -8.70
CA ALA A 249 19.46 47.31 -8.64
C ALA A 249 19.89 48.58 -7.89
N ILE A 250 20.64 48.47 -6.80
CA ILE A 250 21.17 49.61 -6.06
C ILE A 250 22.16 50.41 -6.94
N ILE A 251 23.05 49.74 -7.63
CA ILE A 251 24.02 50.39 -8.55
C ILE A 251 23.29 51.16 -9.67
N MET A 252 22.23 50.58 -10.25
CA MET A 252 21.47 51.27 -11.29
C MET A 252 20.72 52.50 -10.74
N ILE A 253 20.19 52.46 -9.53
CA ILE A 253 19.52 53.60 -8.88
C ILE A 253 20.55 54.70 -8.60
N VAL A 254 21.71 54.36 -8.06
CA VAL A 254 22.80 55.33 -7.79
C VAL A 254 23.28 55.98 -9.09
N ALA A 255 23.49 55.18 -10.15
CA ALA A 255 23.91 55.73 -11.48
C ALA A 255 22.83 56.66 -12.06
N ALA A 256 21.55 56.33 -11.94
CA ALA A 256 20.44 57.20 -12.39
C ALA A 256 20.41 58.54 -11.63
N VAL A 257 20.56 58.46 -10.28
CA VAL A 257 20.62 59.68 -9.41
C VAL A 257 21.80 60.56 -9.78
N LEU A 258 22.99 59.97 -9.96
CA LEU A 258 24.20 60.72 -10.38
C LEU A 258 24.04 61.36 -11.75
N LEU A 259 23.41 60.70 -12.70
CA LEU A 259 23.11 61.28 -14.03
C LEU A 259 22.14 62.44 -13.96
N ILE A 260 21.10 62.34 -13.14
CA ILE A 260 20.11 63.40 -12.96
C ILE A 260 20.71 64.61 -12.24
N THR A 261 21.50 64.39 -11.17
CA THR A 261 22.18 65.47 -10.44
C THR A 261 23.20 66.19 -11.32
N ARG A 262 24.03 65.44 -12.10
CA ARG A 262 24.99 66.03 -13.03
C ARG A 262 24.32 66.86 -14.11
N LYS A 263 23.14 66.50 -14.59
CA LYS A 263 22.35 67.23 -15.54
C LYS A 263 21.71 68.54 -14.96
N ARG A 264 21.48 68.55 -13.64
CA ARG A 264 20.97 69.74 -12.91
C ARG A 264 22.06 70.77 -12.56
N THR A 265 23.32 70.35 -12.37
CA THR A 265 24.43 71.23 -12.06
C THR A 265 25.14 71.76 -13.30
N ALA A 266 24.79 71.31 -14.50
CA ALA A 266 25.33 71.74 -15.78
C ALA A 266 24.39 72.75 -16.52
N LYS A 267 23.42 73.33 -15.78
CA LYS A 267 22.61 74.50 -16.19
C LYS A 267 22.98 75.71 -15.29
#